data_481feebe1804c70652683ff91ee20412
#
_entry.id   481feebe1804c70652683ff91ee20412
#
_cell.length_a   1.000
_cell.length_b   1.000
_cell.length_c   1.000
_cell.angle_alpha   90.00
_cell.angle_beta   90.00
_cell.angle_gamma   90.00
#
_symmetry.space_group_name_H-M   'P 1'
#
loop_
_entity.id
_entity.type
_entity.pdbx_description
1 polymer ?
#
loop_
_entity_poly.entity_id
_entity_poly.type
_entity_poly.pdbx_seq_one_letter_code
_entity_poly.pdbx_strand_id
1 'polypeptide(L)'
;KRMKEQFPQSVKDQLETLWFDTLTEIQEQIFSPIYERENVLGISPTDTGKTLAYLFPSLLKLRPKKAQQLFILAPNTELAGQIFDVTKQWAEPLGLQTQLFLSGSSQKRQIERLKKGPEILVGTPGRIFELIKLKKIKMMNVETIILDEFDQLLSDSQYHFVDKISHYAPRDHQYIYMSATAKVDPDQLEENTLRVTVDGVSLDNIQHFYMQVDKRDKVELLRKLAYVED
;
A
#
# COMPACT_ATOMS: atom_id res chain seq x y z
N LYS A 1 -2.95 21.38 -14.73
CA LYS A 1 -2.27 21.91 -15.93
C LYS A 1 -0.83 21.39 -16.06
N ARG A 2 -0.01 21.48 -15.01
CA ARG A 2 1.40 21.01 -15.02
C ARG A 2 1.56 19.50 -15.23
N MET A 3 0.62 18.69 -14.76
CA MET A 3 0.70 17.22 -14.88
C MET A 3 0.58 16.75 -16.33
N LYS A 4 -0.31 17.38 -17.13
CA LYS A 4 -0.49 17.05 -18.55
C LYS A 4 0.79 17.22 -19.38
N GLU A 5 1.61 18.19 -19.05
CA GLU A 5 2.82 18.52 -19.82
C GLU A 5 3.98 17.57 -19.55
N GLN A 6 3.89 16.80 -18.47
CA GLN A 6 4.97 15.92 -18.00
C GLN A 6 4.89 14.47 -18.49
N PHE A 7 3.76 14.04 -19.04
CA PHE A 7 3.57 12.68 -19.51
C PHE A 7 3.98 12.47 -20.98
N PRO A 8 4.45 11.27 -21.35
CA PRO A 8 4.61 10.89 -22.75
C PRO A 8 3.30 11.08 -23.52
N GLN A 9 3.38 11.30 -24.84
CA GLN A 9 2.21 11.58 -25.67
C GLN A 9 1.16 10.45 -25.61
N SER A 10 1.61 9.19 -25.63
CA SER A 10 0.73 8.01 -25.49
C SER A 10 -0.08 8.03 -24.20
N VAL A 11 0.54 8.45 -23.11
CA VAL A 11 -0.09 8.55 -21.80
C VAL A 11 -1.00 9.77 -21.72
N LYS A 12 -0.61 10.89 -22.33
CA LYS A 12 -1.45 12.12 -22.38
C LYS A 12 -2.77 11.88 -23.06
N ASP A 13 -2.75 11.24 -24.22
CA ASP A 13 -3.96 10.96 -25.01
C ASP A 13 -4.94 10.08 -24.23
N GLN A 14 -4.45 9.12 -23.46
CA GLN A 14 -5.27 8.26 -22.64
C GLN A 14 -5.77 8.96 -21.35
N LEU A 15 -4.96 9.83 -20.75
CA LEU A 15 -5.37 10.62 -19.58
C LEU A 15 -6.49 11.61 -19.91
N GLU A 16 -6.53 12.15 -21.12
CA GLU A 16 -7.64 12.99 -21.56
C GLU A 16 -8.97 12.25 -21.60
N THR A 17 -8.92 10.93 -21.88
CA THR A 17 -10.09 10.05 -21.85
C THR A 17 -10.50 9.65 -20.43
N LEU A 18 -9.61 9.76 -19.44
CA LEU A 18 -9.76 9.26 -18.06
C LEU A 18 -9.85 10.36 -16.99
N TRP A 19 -10.39 11.52 -17.30
CA TRP A 19 -10.65 12.58 -16.31
C TRP A 19 -9.43 12.98 -15.48
N PHE A 20 -8.61 13.78 -16.11
CA PHE A 20 -7.41 14.34 -15.50
C PHE A 20 -7.64 15.03 -14.15
N ASP A 21 -8.78 15.69 -13.98
CA ASP A 21 -9.12 16.37 -12.72
C ASP A 21 -9.24 15.38 -11.55
N THR A 22 -9.68 14.14 -11.82
CA THR A 22 -9.75 13.08 -10.83
C THR A 22 -8.37 12.66 -10.31
N LEU A 23 -7.37 12.59 -11.19
CA LEU A 23 -6.00 12.31 -10.80
C LEU A 23 -5.43 13.39 -9.88
N THR A 24 -5.74 14.65 -10.18
CA THR A 24 -5.29 15.79 -9.36
C THR A 24 -5.90 15.73 -7.97
N GLU A 25 -7.19 15.42 -7.87
CA GLU A 25 -7.90 15.31 -6.59
C GLU A 25 -7.33 14.19 -5.72
N ILE A 26 -7.12 12.99 -6.29
CA ILE A 26 -6.51 11.86 -5.58
C ILE A 26 -5.12 12.22 -5.09
N GLN A 27 -4.36 12.92 -5.91
CA GLN A 27 -3.00 13.32 -5.60
C GLN A 27 -2.95 14.29 -4.42
N GLU A 28 -3.81 15.29 -4.39
CA GLU A 28 -3.88 16.25 -3.28
C GLU A 28 -4.35 15.62 -1.98
N GLN A 29 -5.32 14.70 -2.04
CA GLN A 29 -5.95 14.14 -0.84
C GLN A 29 -5.16 13.00 -0.20
N ILE A 30 -4.52 12.15 -0.99
CA ILE A 30 -3.96 10.89 -0.51
C ILE A 30 -2.49 10.75 -0.83
N PHE A 31 -2.11 11.09 -2.05
CA PHE A 31 -0.79 10.80 -2.57
C PHE A 31 0.31 11.53 -1.78
N SER A 32 0.19 12.85 -1.67
CA SER A 32 1.18 13.66 -0.98
C SER A 32 1.37 13.29 0.49
N PRO A 33 0.30 13.16 1.30
CA PRO A 33 0.47 12.77 2.70
C PRO A 33 1.18 11.43 2.88
N ILE A 34 0.83 10.42 2.10
CA ILE A 34 1.47 9.11 2.19
C ILE A 34 2.93 9.17 1.71
N TYR A 35 3.18 9.84 0.59
CA TYR A 35 4.52 10.00 0.04
C TYR A 35 5.45 10.77 0.97
N GLU A 36 4.93 11.77 1.66
CA GLU A 36 5.66 12.57 2.66
C GLU A 36 5.77 11.89 4.04
N ARG A 37 5.38 10.63 4.13
CA ARG A 37 5.52 9.79 5.33
C ARG A 37 4.66 10.22 6.52
N GLU A 38 3.55 10.88 6.27
CA GLU A 38 2.58 11.16 7.32
C GLU A 38 1.76 9.91 7.66
N ASN A 39 1.32 9.80 8.91
CA ASN A 39 0.35 8.79 9.30
C ASN A 39 -1.03 9.19 8.76
N VAL A 40 -1.70 8.27 8.09
CA VAL A 40 -2.95 8.55 7.37
C VAL A 40 -4.01 7.53 7.73
N LEU A 41 -5.22 7.99 8.04
CA LEU A 41 -6.43 7.18 8.05
C LEU A 41 -7.24 7.50 6.78
N GLY A 42 -7.25 6.54 5.85
CA GLY A 42 -8.08 6.62 4.64
C GLY A 42 -9.43 5.97 4.88
N ILE A 43 -10.51 6.71 4.62
CA ILE A 43 -11.86 6.21 4.71
C ILE A 43 -12.38 5.99 3.30
N SER A 44 -12.67 4.74 2.96
CA SER A 44 -13.19 4.35 1.66
C SER A 44 -14.48 3.55 1.84
N PRO A 45 -15.64 4.17 1.62
CA PRO A 45 -16.92 3.48 1.80
C PRO A 45 -17.21 2.40 0.76
N THR A 46 -16.41 2.33 -0.30
CA THR A 46 -16.53 1.31 -1.36
C THR A 46 -15.33 0.37 -1.33
N ASP A 47 -15.55 -0.91 -1.64
CA ASP A 47 -14.48 -1.92 -1.68
C ASP A 47 -13.53 -1.75 -2.86
N THR A 48 -13.98 -1.05 -3.90
CA THR A 48 -13.23 -0.84 -5.13
C THR A 48 -12.25 0.33 -5.02
N GLY A 49 -11.02 0.12 -5.43
CA GLY A 49 -10.00 1.16 -5.58
C GLY A 49 -9.26 1.57 -4.31
N LYS A 50 -9.69 1.17 -3.11
CA LYS A 50 -9.01 1.57 -1.88
C LYS A 50 -7.55 1.08 -1.81
N THR A 51 -7.27 -0.10 -2.36
CA THR A 51 -5.91 -0.65 -2.41
C THR A 51 -4.97 0.26 -3.19
N LEU A 52 -5.43 0.79 -4.32
CA LEU A 52 -4.63 1.67 -5.15
C LEU A 52 -4.32 3.00 -4.47
N ALA A 53 -5.22 3.49 -3.63
CA ALA A 53 -5.03 4.74 -2.90
C ALA A 53 -3.76 4.76 -2.06
N TYR A 54 -3.47 3.65 -1.36
CA TYR A 54 -2.27 3.57 -0.57
C TYR A 54 -1.07 2.99 -1.35
N LEU A 55 -1.31 2.18 -2.38
CA LEU A 55 -0.22 1.53 -3.12
C LEU A 55 0.62 2.51 -3.93
N PHE A 56 0.02 3.40 -4.70
CA PHE A 56 0.77 4.33 -5.56
C PHE A 56 1.85 5.10 -4.81
N PRO A 57 1.53 5.88 -3.77
CA PRO A 57 2.55 6.63 -3.06
C PRO A 57 3.50 5.74 -2.28
N SER A 58 3.03 4.61 -1.76
CA SER A 58 3.86 3.69 -0.97
C SER A 58 4.92 3.00 -1.81
N LEU A 59 4.57 2.53 -3.01
CA LEU A 59 5.51 1.86 -3.91
C LEU A 59 6.62 2.80 -4.38
N LEU A 60 6.31 4.07 -4.61
CA LEU A 60 7.27 5.05 -5.11
C LEU A 60 8.33 5.44 -4.09
N LYS A 61 8.10 5.21 -2.81
CA LYS A 61 9.08 5.43 -1.75
C LYS A 61 10.09 4.30 -1.61
N LEU A 62 9.79 3.12 -2.17
CA LEU A 62 10.59 1.91 -1.97
C LEU A 62 11.83 1.90 -2.84
N ARG A 63 12.88 1.31 -2.30
CA ARG A 63 14.16 1.14 -2.98
C ARG A 63 14.30 -0.31 -3.44
N PRO A 64 14.45 -0.58 -4.75
CA PRO A 64 14.71 -1.94 -5.23
C PRO A 64 15.95 -2.56 -4.55
N LYS A 65 15.89 -3.84 -4.31
CA LYS A 65 16.95 -4.66 -3.67
C LYS A 65 17.18 -4.40 -2.18
N LYS A 66 16.37 -3.55 -1.55
CA LYS A 66 16.37 -3.38 -0.10
C LYS A 66 15.17 -4.13 0.50
N ALA A 67 15.41 -5.25 1.15
CA ALA A 67 14.38 -6.15 1.63
C ALA A 67 13.53 -5.55 2.75
N GLN A 68 12.24 -5.90 2.77
CA GLN A 68 11.34 -5.75 3.92
C GLN A 68 11.10 -4.30 4.34
N GLN A 69 10.69 -3.47 3.37
CA GLN A 69 10.41 -2.04 3.61
C GLN A 69 8.94 -1.74 3.86
N LEU A 70 8.04 -2.50 3.23
CA LEU A 70 6.60 -2.26 3.27
C LEU A 70 5.86 -3.51 3.73
N PHE A 71 5.02 -3.37 4.76
CA PHE A 71 4.11 -4.40 5.21
C PHE A 71 2.67 -3.99 4.93
N ILE A 72 1.89 -4.88 4.35
CA ILE A 72 0.45 -4.71 4.16
C ILE A 72 -0.25 -5.84 4.91
N LEU A 73 -0.96 -5.51 5.97
CA LEU A 73 -1.63 -6.45 6.86
C LEU A 73 -3.13 -6.42 6.60
N ALA A 74 -3.71 -7.60 6.44
CA ALA A 74 -5.14 -7.80 6.23
C ALA A 74 -5.72 -8.78 7.26
N PRO A 75 -7.01 -8.67 7.62
CA PRO A 75 -7.59 -9.48 8.69
C PRO A 75 -7.77 -10.96 8.34
N ASN A 76 -7.83 -11.31 7.06
CA ASN A 76 -8.06 -12.69 6.63
C ASN A 76 -7.27 -13.04 5.36
N THR A 77 -7.21 -14.34 5.06
CA THR A 77 -6.41 -14.87 3.95
C THR A 77 -6.95 -14.47 2.58
N GLU A 78 -8.27 -14.38 2.43
CA GLU A 78 -8.89 -14.00 1.15
C GLU A 78 -8.54 -12.57 0.76
N LEU A 79 -8.69 -11.62 1.67
CA LEU A 79 -8.34 -10.23 1.43
C LEU A 79 -6.84 -10.07 1.20
N ALA A 80 -6.01 -10.72 2.00
CA ALA A 80 -4.55 -10.68 1.81
C ALA A 80 -4.15 -11.19 0.43
N GLY A 81 -4.78 -12.25 -0.06
CA GLY A 81 -4.55 -12.76 -1.42
C GLY A 81 -4.93 -11.77 -2.51
N GLN A 82 -6.06 -11.10 -2.37
CA GLN A 82 -6.50 -10.06 -3.31
C GLN A 82 -5.55 -8.87 -3.33
N ILE A 83 -5.13 -8.40 -2.17
CA ILE A 83 -4.15 -7.31 -2.04
C ILE A 83 -2.81 -7.72 -2.66
N PHE A 84 -2.37 -8.94 -2.42
CA PHE A 84 -1.14 -9.47 -3.01
C PHE A 84 -1.16 -9.40 -4.53
N ASP A 85 -2.24 -9.86 -5.17
CA ASP A 85 -2.35 -9.88 -6.62
C ASP A 85 -2.25 -8.46 -7.22
N VAL A 86 -2.97 -7.51 -6.65
CA VAL A 86 -2.92 -6.11 -7.07
C VAL A 86 -1.53 -5.50 -6.81
N THR A 87 -0.98 -5.72 -5.63
CA THR A 87 0.34 -5.18 -5.26
C THR A 87 1.42 -5.70 -6.20
N LYS A 88 1.43 -7.00 -6.48
CA LYS A 88 2.39 -7.62 -7.40
C LYS A 88 2.32 -6.99 -8.79
N GLN A 89 1.12 -6.80 -9.30
CA GLN A 89 0.88 -6.20 -10.62
C GLN A 89 1.51 -4.80 -10.74
N TRP A 90 1.40 -3.99 -9.68
CA TRP A 90 1.91 -2.61 -9.68
C TRP A 90 3.39 -2.52 -9.29
N ALA A 91 3.89 -3.45 -8.48
CA ALA A 91 5.26 -3.45 -7.98
C ALA A 91 6.27 -4.01 -9.00
N GLU A 92 5.90 -5.03 -9.76
CA GLU A 92 6.81 -5.68 -10.73
C GLU A 92 7.42 -4.70 -11.74
N PRO A 93 6.67 -3.79 -12.38
CA PRO A 93 7.25 -2.81 -13.30
C PRO A 93 8.28 -1.88 -12.66
N LEU A 94 8.22 -1.68 -11.35
CA LEU A 94 9.17 -0.87 -10.58
C LEU A 94 10.40 -1.66 -10.11
N GLY A 95 10.49 -2.95 -10.44
CA GLY A 95 11.57 -3.83 -9.99
C GLY A 95 11.45 -4.26 -8.52
N LEU A 96 10.24 -4.17 -7.95
CA LEU A 96 9.96 -4.54 -6.57
C LEU A 96 9.32 -5.91 -6.49
N GLN A 97 9.75 -6.73 -5.53
CA GLN A 97 9.20 -8.06 -5.29
C GLN A 97 8.21 -8.03 -4.15
N THR A 98 7.08 -8.71 -4.35
CA THR A 98 6.03 -8.88 -3.35
C THR A 98 5.88 -10.35 -3.00
N GLN A 99 5.77 -10.69 -1.71
CA GLN A 99 5.49 -12.04 -1.26
C GLN A 99 4.33 -12.06 -0.29
N LEU A 100 3.61 -13.20 -0.27
CA LEU A 100 2.40 -13.41 0.51
C LEU A 100 2.68 -14.36 1.69
N PHE A 101 2.24 -13.96 2.89
CA PHE A 101 2.45 -14.68 4.13
C PHE A 101 1.13 -14.90 4.86
N LEU A 102 0.60 -16.12 4.78
CA LEU A 102 -0.72 -16.48 5.29
C LEU A 102 -0.65 -17.50 6.41
N SER A 103 -1.46 -17.32 7.45
CA SER A 103 -1.75 -18.35 8.42
C SER A 103 -2.42 -19.55 7.74
N GLY A 104 -2.09 -20.77 8.18
CA GLY A 104 -2.61 -22.00 7.59
C GLY A 104 -1.85 -22.51 6.35
N SER A 105 -0.99 -21.72 5.75
CA SER A 105 -0.09 -22.13 4.66
C SER A 105 1.26 -22.58 5.21
N SER A 106 2.03 -23.31 4.38
CA SER A 106 3.34 -23.84 4.78
C SER A 106 4.33 -22.75 5.22
N GLN A 107 4.68 -22.75 6.50
CA GLN A 107 5.68 -21.84 7.06
C GLN A 107 7.04 -22.01 6.36
N LYS A 108 7.45 -23.24 6.10
CA LYS A 108 8.73 -23.54 5.44
C LYS A 108 8.82 -22.89 4.07
N ARG A 109 7.76 -22.97 3.26
CA ARG A 109 7.73 -22.33 1.94
C ARG A 109 7.77 -20.80 2.05
N GLN A 110 7.13 -20.25 3.06
CA GLN A 110 7.13 -18.79 3.29
C GLN A 110 8.53 -18.31 3.72
N ILE A 111 9.22 -19.06 4.56
CA ILE A 111 10.62 -18.78 4.93
C ILE A 111 11.53 -18.79 3.69
N GLU A 112 11.35 -19.75 2.80
CA GLU A 112 12.10 -19.79 1.53
C GLU A 112 11.83 -18.56 0.66
N ARG A 113 10.60 -18.07 0.63
CA ARG A 113 10.26 -16.83 -0.08
C ARG A 113 10.94 -15.60 0.52
N LEU A 114 11.09 -15.55 1.84
CA LEU A 114 11.80 -14.45 2.51
C LEU A 114 13.27 -14.37 2.11
N LYS A 115 13.90 -15.50 1.81
CA LYS A 115 15.29 -15.54 1.34
C LYS A 115 15.51 -14.82 0.01
N LYS A 116 14.47 -14.63 -0.78
CA LYS A 116 14.51 -13.85 -2.03
C LYS A 116 14.63 -12.34 -1.79
N GLY A 117 14.48 -11.89 -0.56
CA GLY A 117 14.60 -10.49 -0.19
C GLY A 117 13.47 -9.59 -0.71
N PRO A 118 12.18 -9.97 -0.57
CA PRO A 118 11.09 -9.12 -1.06
C PRO A 118 11.08 -7.78 -0.33
N GLU A 119 10.88 -6.71 -1.07
CA GLU A 119 10.70 -5.36 -0.52
C GLU A 119 9.35 -5.21 0.16
N ILE A 120 8.34 -5.96 -0.32
CA ILE A 120 6.95 -5.85 0.10
C ILE A 120 6.46 -7.18 0.65
N LEU A 121 5.91 -7.16 1.87
CA LEU A 121 5.27 -8.29 2.50
C LEU A 121 3.78 -8.01 2.66
N VAL A 122 2.96 -8.91 2.12
CA VAL A 122 1.50 -8.88 2.30
C VAL A 122 1.12 -10.10 3.12
N GLY A 123 0.29 -9.94 4.14
CA GLY A 123 -0.10 -11.11 4.91
C GLY A 123 -1.08 -10.85 6.04
N THR A 124 -1.35 -11.91 6.77
CA THR A 124 -2.13 -11.86 8.00
C THR A 124 -1.23 -11.55 9.20
N PRO A 125 -1.68 -10.74 10.16
CA PRO A 125 -0.83 -10.30 11.28
C PRO A 125 -0.20 -11.44 12.08
N GLY A 126 -0.94 -12.51 12.36
CA GLY A 126 -0.43 -13.64 13.14
C GLY A 126 0.77 -14.33 12.50
N ARG A 127 0.72 -14.59 11.18
CA ARG A 127 1.83 -15.23 10.47
C ARG A 127 3.04 -14.30 10.34
N ILE A 128 2.82 -13.03 10.04
CA ILE A 128 3.90 -12.03 9.98
C ILE A 128 4.61 -11.95 11.34
N PHE A 129 3.84 -11.85 12.43
CA PHE A 129 4.42 -11.81 13.78
C PHE A 129 5.21 -13.08 14.12
N GLU A 130 4.69 -14.24 13.78
CA GLU A 130 5.38 -15.53 13.99
C GLU A 130 6.76 -15.54 13.30
N LEU A 131 6.83 -15.07 12.06
CA LEU A 131 8.08 -15.00 11.30
C LEU A 131 9.05 -13.94 11.85
N ILE A 132 8.53 -12.86 12.42
CA ILE A 132 9.35 -11.87 13.15
C ILE A 132 9.98 -12.52 14.40
N LYS A 133 9.20 -13.23 15.20
CA LYS A 133 9.69 -13.94 16.39
C LYS A 133 10.75 -14.99 16.07
N LEU A 134 10.58 -15.67 14.95
CA LEU A 134 11.57 -16.64 14.45
C LEU A 134 12.82 -15.98 13.85
N LYS A 135 12.89 -14.65 13.88
CA LYS A 135 13.98 -13.85 13.28
C LYS A 135 14.18 -14.09 11.78
N LYS A 136 13.10 -14.49 11.09
CA LYS A 136 13.10 -14.67 9.63
C LYS A 136 12.77 -13.38 8.89
N ILE A 137 11.99 -12.50 9.51
CA ILE A 137 11.73 -11.14 9.03
C ILE A 137 12.61 -10.18 9.83
N LYS A 138 13.41 -9.37 9.13
CA LYS A 138 14.26 -8.34 9.72
C LYS A 138 13.51 -7.01 9.67
N MET A 139 13.29 -6.40 10.83
CA MET A 139 12.45 -5.21 10.95
C MET A 139 13.16 -3.90 10.70
N MET A 140 14.49 -3.90 10.61
CA MET A 140 15.29 -2.66 10.56
C MET A 140 14.99 -1.75 9.36
N ASN A 141 14.50 -2.30 8.25
CA ASN A 141 14.21 -1.57 7.03
C ASN A 141 12.73 -1.22 6.87
N VAL A 142 11.87 -1.61 7.80
CA VAL A 142 10.44 -1.34 7.71
C VAL A 142 10.19 0.16 7.84
N GLU A 143 9.65 0.76 6.80
CA GLU A 143 9.35 2.18 6.73
C GLU A 143 7.86 2.45 6.85
N THR A 144 7.02 1.54 6.34
CA THR A 144 5.57 1.73 6.29
C THR A 144 4.85 0.43 6.62
N ILE A 145 3.85 0.53 7.49
CA ILE A 145 2.92 -0.54 7.83
C ILE A 145 1.52 -0.09 7.43
N ILE A 146 0.89 -0.83 6.52
CA ILE A 146 -0.47 -0.57 6.06
C ILE A 146 -1.41 -1.59 6.72
N LEU A 147 -2.45 -1.09 7.37
CA LEU A 147 -3.49 -1.90 8.00
C LEU A 147 -4.77 -1.75 7.18
N ASP A 148 -5.03 -2.71 6.29
CA ASP A 148 -6.25 -2.71 5.46
C ASP A 148 -7.41 -3.31 6.23
N GLU A 149 -8.63 -2.82 5.96
CA GLU A 149 -9.83 -3.12 6.75
C GLU A 149 -9.58 -2.97 8.25
N PHE A 150 -9.04 -1.81 8.64
CA PHE A 150 -8.63 -1.54 10.01
C PHE A 150 -9.78 -1.67 11.00
N ASP A 151 -10.98 -1.25 10.64
CA ASP A 151 -12.20 -1.43 11.43
C ASP A 151 -12.47 -2.92 11.73
N GLN A 152 -12.26 -3.80 10.77
CA GLN A 152 -12.38 -5.24 10.95
C GLN A 152 -11.21 -5.80 11.78
N LEU A 153 -9.98 -5.34 11.57
CA LEU A 153 -8.82 -5.75 12.36
C LEU A 153 -9.03 -5.45 13.84
N LEU A 154 -9.61 -4.29 14.18
CA LEU A 154 -9.86 -3.89 15.56
C LEU A 154 -10.79 -4.85 16.31
N SER A 155 -11.74 -5.46 15.62
CA SER A 155 -12.71 -6.41 16.20
C SER A 155 -12.28 -7.87 16.11
N ASP A 156 -11.14 -8.14 15.45
CA ASP A 156 -10.63 -9.48 15.22
C ASP A 156 -9.58 -9.89 16.25
N SER A 157 -9.43 -11.20 16.46
CA SER A 157 -8.37 -11.79 17.28
C SER A 157 -6.96 -11.49 16.77
N GLN A 158 -6.83 -11.02 15.54
CA GLN A 158 -5.54 -10.67 14.92
C GLN A 158 -4.97 -9.34 15.42
N TYR A 159 -5.80 -8.47 16.04
CA TYR A 159 -5.35 -7.11 16.42
C TYR A 159 -4.17 -7.09 17.39
N HIS A 160 -4.15 -8.00 18.35
CA HIS A 160 -3.03 -8.07 19.30
C HIS A 160 -1.68 -8.36 18.62
N PHE A 161 -1.68 -9.04 17.48
CA PHE A 161 -0.47 -9.23 16.69
C PHE A 161 0.00 -7.93 16.02
N VAL A 162 -0.94 -7.07 15.62
CA VAL A 162 -0.62 -5.75 15.06
C VAL A 162 0.18 -4.92 16.05
N ASP A 163 -0.27 -4.85 17.30
CA ASP A 163 0.47 -4.16 18.37
C ASP A 163 1.88 -4.73 18.57
N LYS A 164 1.99 -6.04 18.59
CA LYS A 164 3.28 -6.70 18.77
C LYS A 164 4.24 -6.46 17.61
N ILE A 165 3.73 -6.45 16.38
CA ILE A 165 4.51 -6.12 15.18
C ILE A 165 5.05 -4.69 15.29
N SER A 166 4.21 -3.77 15.72
CA SER A 166 4.58 -2.36 15.92
C SER A 166 5.77 -2.18 16.85
N HIS A 167 5.85 -2.96 17.92
CA HIS A 167 6.98 -2.89 18.87
C HIS A 167 8.33 -3.27 18.26
N TYR A 168 8.33 -4.07 17.20
CA TYR A 168 9.56 -4.46 16.50
C TYR A 168 9.94 -3.52 15.37
N ALA A 169 9.05 -2.63 14.97
CA ALA A 169 9.31 -1.67 13.89
C ALA A 169 10.18 -0.50 14.38
N PRO A 170 10.98 0.14 13.51
CA PRO A 170 11.67 1.39 13.85
C PRO A 170 10.71 2.45 14.35
N ARG A 171 11.17 3.33 15.23
CA ARG A 171 10.31 4.37 15.87
C ARG A 171 9.67 5.34 14.87
N ASP A 172 10.34 5.59 13.78
CA ASP A 172 9.92 6.53 12.73
C ASP A 172 9.13 5.89 11.60
N HIS A 173 8.66 4.66 11.78
CA HIS A 173 7.83 4.01 10.77
C HIS A 173 6.48 4.72 10.62
N GLN A 174 5.97 4.71 9.39
CA GLN A 174 4.69 5.28 9.05
C GLN A 174 3.57 4.26 9.21
N TYR A 175 2.40 4.70 9.69
CA TYR A 175 1.17 3.92 9.66
C TYR A 175 0.19 4.47 8.64
N ILE A 176 -0.39 3.56 7.86
CA ILE A 176 -1.52 3.84 6.97
C ILE A 176 -2.66 2.92 7.38
N TYR A 177 -3.76 3.51 7.84
CA TYR A 177 -4.96 2.81 8.23
C TYR A 177 -6.01 2.99 7.14
N MET A 178 -6.58 1.89 6.64
CA MET A 178 -7.68 1.94 5.67
C MET A 178 -8.93 1.35 6.27
N SER A 179 -10.01 2.11 6.29
CA SER A 179 -11.29 1.72 6.90
C SER A 179 -12.45 1.99 5.96
N ALA A 180 -13.45 1.10 5.97
CA ALA A 180 -14.69 1.32 5.25
C ALA A 180 -15.62 2.31 5.95
N THR A 181 -15.43 2.52 7.26
CA THR A 181 -16.26 3.40 8.09
C THR A 181 -15.46 4.49 8.77
N ALA A 182 -16.11 5.62 9.03
CA ALA A 182 -15.52 6.73 9.80
C ALA A 182 -15.51 6.48 11.32
N LYS A 183 -16.07 5.36 11.78
CA LYS A 183 -16.21 5.00 13.20
C LYS A 183 -14.94 4.38 13.74
N VAL A 184 -13.87 5.12 13.73
CA VAL A 184 -12.58 4.73 14.31
C VAL A 184 -12.28 5.70 15.45
N ASP A 185 -12.04 5.15 16.65
CA ASP A 185 -11.65 5.95 17.79
C ASP A 185 -10.26 6.56 17.56
N PRO A 186 -10.11 7.88 17.69
CA PRO A 186 -8.80 8.52 17.56
C PRO A 186 -7.72 7.96 18.48
N ASP A 187 -8.10 7.43 19.66
CA ASP A 187 -7.15 6.84 20.61
C ASP A 187 -6.52 5.53 20.10
N GLN A 188 -7.12 4.92 19.07
CA GLN A 188 -6.60 3.71 18.42
C GLN A 188 -5.59 3.99 17.32
N LEU A 189 -5.38 5.26 16.97
CA LEU A 189 -4.48 5.72 15.93
C LEU A 189 -3.22 6.33 16.54
N GLU A 190 -2.14 6.32 15.78
CA GLU A 190 -0.94 7.10 16.13
C GLU A 190 -1.27 8.61 16.17
N GLU A 191 -0.51 9.34 17.01
CA GLU A 191 -0.66 10.79 17.11
C GLU A 191 -0.45 11.47 15.76
N ASN A 192 -1.15 12.56 15.52
CA ASN A 192 -1.08 13.35 14.30
C ASN A 192 -1.46 12.58 13.02
N THR A 193 -2.34 11.59 13.14
CA THR A 193 -2.86 10.88 11.97
C THR A 193 -3.83 11.76 11.19
N LEU A 194 -3.56 11.95 9.90
CA LEU A 194 -4.38 12.72 9.00
C LEU A 194 -5.56 11.87 8.50
N ARG A 195 -6.79 12.41 8.56
CA ARG A 195 -7.98 11.76 7.99
C ARG A 195 -8.21 12.22 6.56
N VAL A 196 -8.40 11.26 5.66
CA VAL A 196 -8.78 11.53 4.27
C VAL A 196 -9.89 10.59 3.82
N THR A 197 -10.76 11.08 2.94
CA THR A 197 -11.80 10.26 2.30
C THR A 197 -11.38 9.92 0.88
N VAL A 198 -11.53 8.65 0.50
CA VAL A 198 -11.10 8.12 -0.79
C VAL A 198 -12.32 7.85 -1.67
N ASP A 199 -12.32 8.37 -2.89
CA ASP A 199 -13.31 8.02 -3.89
C ASP A 199 -12.89 6.78 -4.68
N GLY A 200 -13.59 5.66 -4.45
CA GLY A 200 -13.30 4.38 -5.11
C GLY A 200 -13.52 4.41 -6.63
N VAL A 201 -14.50 5.15 -7.11
CA VAL A 201 -14.81 5.22 -8.55
C VAL A 201 -13.65 5.82 -9.34
N SER A 202 -13.06 6.86 -8.82
CA SER A 202 -11.90 7.53 -9.43
C SER A 202 -10.69 6.59 -9.52
N LEU A 203 -10.46 5.80 -8.49
CA LEU A 203 -9.35 4.85 -8.44
C LEU A 203 -9.55 3.67 -9.39
N ASP A 204 -10.77 3.18 -9.57
CA ASP A 204 -11.08 2.14 -10.55
C ASP A 204 -10.74 2.57 -11.98
N ASN A 205 -11.06 3.80 -12.35
CA ASN A 205 -10.70 4.36 -13.65
C ASN A 205 -9.18 4.37 -13.86
N ILE A 206 -8.40 4.72 -12.83
CA ILE A 206 -6.94 4.69 -12.88
C ILE A 206 -6.44 3.26 -13.04
N GLN A 207 -7.04 2.30 -12.35
CA GLN A 207 -6.66 0.89 -12.49
C GLN A 207 -6.90 0.39 -13.92
N HIS A 208 -8.05 0.66 -14.50
CA HIS A 208 -8.35 0.30 -15.89
C HIS A 208 -7.34 0.90 -16.86
N PHE A 209 -7.02 2.16 -16.67
CA PHE A 209 -6.01 2.83 -17.47
C PHE A 209 -4.63 2.16 -17.33
N TYR A 210 -4.21 1.88 -16.10
CA TYR A 210 -2.92 1.22 -15.83
C TYR A 210 -2.81 -0.14 -16.51
N MET A 211 -3.88 -0.92 -16.53
CA MET A 211 -3.87 -2.22 -17.19
C MET A 211 -3.70 -2.15 -18.70
N GLN A 212 -4.10 -1.02 -19.31
CA GLN A 212 -4.02 -0.81 -20.76
C GLN A 212 -2.69 -0.20 -21.22
N VAL A 213 -1.90 0.34 -20.30
CA VAL A 213 -0.63 1.01 -20.60
C VAL A 213 0.50 0.01 -20.70
N ASP A 214 1.43 0.21 -21.62
CA ASP A 214 2.63 -0.61 -21.75
C ASP A 214 3.51 -0.56 -20.51
N LYS A 215 4.22 -1.65 -20.23
CA LYS A 215 5.09 -1.77 -19.05
C LYS A 215 6.05 -0.59 -18.86
N ARG A 216 6.60 -0.08 -19.96
CA ARG A 216 7.50 1.07 -19.96
C ARG A 216 6.81 2.34 -19.48
N ASP A 217 5.60 2.59 -19.97
CA ASP A 217 4.81 3.78 -19.62
C ASP A 217 4.24 3.69 -18.19
N LYS A 218 4.01 2.46 -17.68
CA LYS A 218 3.58 2.23 -16.29
C LYS A 218 4.56 2.79 -15.27
N VAL A 219 5.84 2.52 -15.44
CA VAL A 219 6.89 3.03 -14.55
C VAL A 219 6.93 4.55 -14.57
N GLU A 220 6.83 5.13 -15.77
CA GLU A 220 6.85 6.58 -15.92
C GLU A 220 5.60 7.25 -15.35
N LEU A 221 4.43 6.63 -15.54
CA LEU A 221 3.17 7.10 -14.94
C LEU A 221 3.28 7.18 -13.42
N LEU A 222 3.74 6.10 -12.78
CA LEU A 222 3.92 6.06 -11.33
C LEU A 222 4.93 7.08 -10.83
N ARG A 223 6.07 7.22 -11.51
CA ARG A 223 7.10 8.21 -11.15
C ARG A 223 6.58 9.64 -11.24
N LYS A 224 5.80 9.94 -12.27
CA LYS A 224 5.29 11.29 -12.48
C LYS A 224 4.12 11.66 -11.58
N LEU A 225 3.36 10.68 -11.08
CA LEU A 225 2.39 10.90 -10.02
C LEU A 225 3.06 11.39 -8.72
N ALA A 226 4.32 11.02 -8.49
CA ALA A 226 5.09 11.44 -7.32
C ALA A 226 5.68 12.87 -7.42
N TYR A 227 5.94 13.37 -8.64
CA TYR A 227 6.72 14.59 -8.87
C TYR A 227 5.89 15.83 -9.18
N VAL A 228 4.63 15.89 -8.79
CA VAL A 228 3.75 17.02 -9.16
C VAL A 228 3.90 18.23 -8.26
N GLU A 229 4.73 18.19 -7.23
CA GLU A 229 4.84 19.26 -6.24
C GLU A 229 6.11 20.14 -6.31
N ASP A 230 6.89 20.05 -7.35
CA ASP A 230 8.02 20.98 -7.53
C ASP A 230 7.70 22.10 -8.51
#